data_e2eeac2889146681ea7733275fb348c5
#
_entry.id   e2eeac2889146681ea7733275fb348c5
#
_cell.length_a   1.000
_cell.length_b   1.000
_cell.length_c   1.000
_cell.angle_alpha   90.00
_cell.angle_beta   90.00
_cell.angle_gamma   90.00
#
_symmetry.space_group_name_H-M   'P 1'
#
loop_
_entity.id
_entity.type
_entity.pdbx_description
1 polymer ?
#
loop_
_entity_poly.entity_id
_entity_poly.type
_entity_poly.pdbx_seq_one_letter_code
_entity_poly.pdbx_strand_id
1 'polypeptide(L)' 'MKLWITRDESDRVTLHNKKPRYVYGEYFNNGLCCLPSDTFPEVTYENSPQKVELKLVKNE' A
#
# COMPACT_ATOMS: atom_id res chain seq x y z
N MET A 1 5.47 8.79 -10.23
CA MET A 1 5.72 7.37 -9.95
C MET A 1 4.47 6.74 -9.37
N LYS A 2 4.03 5.66 -9.95
CA LYS A 2 2.81 4.99 -9.50
C LYS A 2 3.17 3.84 -8.60
N LEU A 3 2.51 3.79 -7.45
CA LEU A 3 2.75 2.77 -6.44
C LEU A 3 1.42 2.15 -6.04
N TRP A 4 1.49 1.11 -5.24
CA TRP A 4 0.32 0.43 -4.72
C TRP A 4 0.42 0.38 -3.20
N ILE A 5 -0.73 0.44 -2.56
CA ILE A 5 -0.79 0.39 -1.11
C ILE A 5 -1.80 -0.68 -0.72
N THR A 6 -1.45 -1.46 0.29
CA THR A 6 -2.33 -2.52 0.77
C THR A 6 -2.46 -2.47 2.28
N ARG A 7 -3.58 -2.96 2.77
CA ARG A 7 -3.79 -3.23 4.19
C ARG A 7 -4.24 -4.69 4.31
N ASP A 8 -3.52 -5.48 5.11
CA ASP A 8 -3.86 -6.88 5.27
C ASP A 8 -4.77 -7.09 6.48
N GLU A 9 -5.12 -8.35 6.74
CA GLU A 9 -6.04 -8.67 7.83
C GLU A 9 -5.49 -8.26 9.19
N SER A 10 -4.16 -8.20 9.33
CA SER A 10 -3.55 -7.81 10.60
C SER A 10 -3.38 -6.30 10.72
N ASP A 11 -3.98 -5.54 9.80
CA ASP A 11 -3.93 -4.08 9.80
C ASP A 11 -2.56 -3.53 9.43
N ARG A 12 -1.74 -4.34 8.77
CA ARG A 12 -0.42 -3.91 8.31
C ARG A 12 -0.57 -3.20 6.97
N VAL A 13 -0.06 -1.98 6.89
CA VAL A 13 -0.08 -1.18 5.67
C VAL A 13 1.27 -1.31 4.99
N THR A 14 1.27 -1.67 3.71
CA THR A 14 2.50 -1.89 2.95
C THR A 14 2.45 -1.13 1.64
N LEU A 15 3.59 -0.54 1.28
CA LEU A 15 3.77 0.16 0.02
C LEU A 15 4.47 -0.76 -0.96
N HIS A 16 3.96 -0.84 -2.20
CA HIS A 16 4.51 -1.72 -3.24
C HIS A 16 4.79 -0.91 -4.50
N ASN A 17 5.84 -1.29 -5.23
CA ASN A 17 6.16 -0.64 -6.49
C ASN A 17 5.51 -1.32 -7.70
N LYS A 18 4.88 -2.47 -7.50
CA LYS A 18 4.13 -3.18 -8.52
C LYS A 18 2.84 -3.67 -7.90
N LYS A 19 1.84 -3.96 -8.73
CA LYS A 19 0.57 -4.46 -8.23
C LYS A 19 0.80 -5.75 -7.46
N PRO A 20 0.46 -5.80 -6.18
CA PRO A 20 0.66 -7.00 -5.38
C PRO A 20 -0.36 -8.08 -5.70
N ARG A 21 0.00 -9.32 -5.42
CA ARG A 21 -0.89 -10.47 -5.56
C ARG A 21 -1.40 -10.87 -4.18
N TYR A 22 -2.67 -11.20 -4.12
CA TYR A 22 -3.29 -11.64 -2.88
C TYR A 22 -3.30 -13.17 -2.86
N VAL A 23 -2.62 -13.77 -1.89
CA VAL A 23 -2.53 -15.21 -1.77
C VAL A 23 -2.64 -15.56 -0.28
N TYR A 24 -3.59 -16.42 0.05
CA TYR A 24 -3.79 -16.92 1.41
C TYR A 24 -3.83 -15.82 2.47
N GLY A 25 -4.59 -14.76 2.17
CA GLY A 25 -4.79 -13.69 3.12
C GLY A 25 -3.68 -12.66 3.20
N GLU A 26 -2.65 -12.78 2.37
CA GLU A 26 -1.51 -11.87 2.37
C GLU A 26 -1.27 -11.30 0.99
N TYR A 27 -0.71 -10.09 0.96
CA TYR A 27 -0.31 -9.44 -0.29
C TYR A 27 1.17 -9.64 -0.52
N PHE A 28 1.50 -10.21 -1.66
CA PHE A 28 2.87 -10.45 -2.06
C PHE A 28 3.23 -9.58 -3.24
N ASN A 29 4.45 -9.26 -3.35
CA ASN A 29 5.12 -8.63 -4.48
C ASN A 29 5.75 -7.31 -4.07
N ASN A 30 7.06 -7.34 -4.01
CA ASN A 30 7.90 -6.14 -3.94
C ASN A 30 7.42 -5.08 -2.94
N GLY A 31 7.15 -5.51 -1.72
CA GLY A 31 6.87 -4.56 -0.66
C GLY A 31 8.09 -3.70 -0.43
N LEU A 32 7.93 -2.38 -0.56
CA LEU A 32 9.01 -1.45 -0.36
C LEU A 32 9.23 -1.17 1.12
N CYS A 33 8.15 -0.95 1.84
CA CYS A 33 8.21 -0.67 3.27
C CYS A 33 6.84 -0.80 3.88
N CYS A 34 6.82 -0.99 5.19
CA CYS A 34 5.58 -0.94 5.96
C CYS A 34 5.36 0.48 6.45
N LEU A 35 4.11 0.88 6.51
CA LEU A 35 3.73 2.19 7.00
C LEU A 35 2.95 2.03 8.30
N PRO A 36 2.87 3.09 9.12
CA PRO A 36 2.05 3.02 10.32
C PRO A 36 0.61 2.69 9.98
N SER A 37 -0.06 1.97 10.86
CA SER A 37 -1.42 1.51 10.60
C SER A 37 -2.44 2.63 10.49
N ASP A 38 -2.13 3.82 10.98
CA ASP A 38 -2.99 4.99 10.85
C ASP A 38 -2.75 5.77 9.55
N THR A 39 -1.83 5.29 8.70
CA THR A 39 -1.54 5.90 7.41
C THR A 39 -2.62 5.47 6.42
N PHE A 40 -3.18 6.42 5.71
CA PHE A 40 -4.21 6.15 4.70
C PHE A 40 -5.36 5.31 5.26
N PRO A 41 -6.11 5.85 6.24
CA PRO A 41 -7.20 5.08 6.84
C PRO A 41 -8.29 4.68 5.85
N GLU A 42 -8.37 5.35 4.70
CA GLU A 42 -9.32 5.00 3.65
C GLU A 42 -8.95 3.73 2.90
N VAL A 43 -7.71 3.24 3.05
CA VAL A 43 -7.29 1.95 2.47
C VAL A 43 -7.63 0.86 3.49
N THR A 44 -8.51 -0.03 3.11
CA THR A 44 -8.96 -1.11 3.99
C THR A 44 -8.55 -2.45 3.42
N TYR A 45 -8.68 -3.49 4.23
CA TYR A 45 -8.44 -4.84 3.75
C TYR A 45 -9.35 -5.19 2.56
N GLU A 46 -10.60 -4.76 2.64
CA GLU A 46 -11.59 -5.09 1.61
C GLU A 46 -11.36 -4.37 0.30
N ASN A 47 -10.79 -3.16 0.33
CA ASN A 47 -10.59 -2.40 -0.90
C ASN A 47 -9.15 -2.42 -1.39
N SER A 48 -8.27 -3.16 -0.72
CA SER A 48 -6.88 -3.28 -1.17
C SER A 48 -6.79 -4.17 -2.40
N PRO A 49 -5.79 -3.98 -3.26
CA PRO A 49 -4.83 -2.88 -3.21
C PRO A 49 -5.37 -1.60 -3.84
N GLN A 50 -4.85 -0.47 -3.41
CA GLN A 50 -5.20 0.83 -3.98
C GLN A 50 -3.97 1.42 -4.68
N LYS A 51 -4.22 2.02 -5.84
CA LYS A 51 -3.15 2.69 -6.57
C LYS A 51 -2.92 4.07 -6.01
N VAL A 52 -1.65 4.42 -5.81
CA VAL A 52 -1.27 5.76 -5.34
C VAL A 52 -0.20 6.31 -6.25
N GLU A 53 -0.07 7.60 -6.27
CA GLU A 53 0.93 8.25 -7.10
C GLU A 53 1.85 9.08 -6.22
N LEU A 54 3.16 8.88 -6.40
CA LEU A 54 4.17 9.66 -5.70
C LEU A 54 4.63 10.77 -6.61
N LYS A 55 4.55 12.01 -6.13
CA LYS A 55 4.96 13.18 -6.88
C LYS A 55 5.92 14.01 -6.06
N LEU A 56 6.90 14.58 -6.73
CA LEU A 56 7.77 15.54 -6.08
C LEU A 56 7.03 16.86 -5.95
N VAL A 57 6.91 17.33 -4.71
CA VAL A 57 6.32 18.64 -4.44
C VAL A 57 7.46 19.60 -4.13
N LYS A 58 7.53 20.67 -4.92
CA LYS A 58 8.57 21.66 -4.68
C LYS A 58 8.21 22.49 -3.46
N ASN A 59 9.18 22.63 -2.58
CA ASN A 59 9.09 23.54 -1.46
C ASN A 59 9.76 24.84 -1.81
N GLU A 60 9.17 25.90 -1.40
CA GLU A 60 9.73 27.23 -1.65
C GLU A 60 10.26 27.86 -0.41
#